data_952a73af027bc51ca41b804fc3a1b941
#
_entry.id   952a73af027bc51ca41b804fc3a1b941
#
_cell.length_a   1.000
_cell.length_b   1.000
_cell.length_c   1.000
_cell.angle_alpha   90.00
_cell.angle_beta   90.00
_cell.angle_gamma   90.00
#
_symmetry.space_group_name_H-M   'P 1'
#
loop_
_entity.id
_entity.type
_entity.pdbx_description
1 polymer ?
#
loop_
_entity_poly.entity_id
_entity_poly.type
_entity_poly.pdbx_seq_one_letter_code
_entity_poly.pdbx_strand_id
1 'polypeptide(L)'
;MKVERTVEIAAPPERVYEVVMDPSRLGEWVTIHHRLEGSPPDRLERGSKLTQFLKLAGRRFKVRWTVVENDPCKHVIWEGRGPVASHARVEYGFTPNRDGTSFRYTNEYDLPGRALGRLAGRTVSRIAARELNGSLQRLKSLVE
;
A
#
# COMPACT_ATOMS: atom_id res chain seq x y z
N MET A 1 -8.98 -9.99 -5.88
CA MET A 1 -7.59 -10.06 -6.35
C MET A 1 -6.65 -9.73 -5.20
N LYS A 2 -5.65 -10.55 -4.99
CA LYS A 2 -4.67 -10.38 -3.91
C LYS A 2 -3.26 -10.50 -4.47
N VAL A 3 -2.41 -9.54 -4.14
CA VAL A 3 -0.99 -9.56 -4.50
C VAL A 3 -0.18 -9.37 -3.23
N GLU A 4 0.80 -10.24 -3.02
CA GLU A 4 1.67 -10.20 -1.85
C GLU A 4 3.12 -10.36 -2.28
N ARG A 5 3.99 -9.53 -1.76
CA ARG A 5 5.43 -9.60 -2.00
C ARG A 5 6.18 -9.23 -0.73
N THR A 6 7.37 -9.79 -0.62
CA THR A 6 8.28 -9.51 0.50
C THR A 6 9.60 -9.01 -0.05
N VAL A 7 10.19 -8.03 0.63
CA VAL A 7 11.51 -7.51 0.29
C VAL A 7 12.38 -7.47 1.55
N GLU A 8 13.66 -7.79 1.39
CA GLU A 8 14.64 -7.66 2.45
C GLU A 8 15.25 -6.27 2.41
N ILE A 9 15.17 -5.55 3.52
CA ILE A 9 15.63 -4.17 3.64
C ILE A 9 16.72 -4.08 4.70
N ALA A 10 17.86 -3.50 4.33
CA ALA A 10 19.00 -3.30 5.25
C ALA A 10 18.78 -2.05 6.12
N ALA A 11 17.70 -2.06 6.88
CA ALA A 11 17.35 -1.01 7.83
C ALA A 11 16.46 -1.60 8.92
N PRO A 12 16.51 -1.06 10.15
CA PRO A 12 15.68 -1.59 11.24
C PRO A 12 14.19 -1.34 11.00
N PRO A 13 13.29 -2.16 11.60
CA PRO A 13 11.85 -2.01 11.42
C PRO A 13 11.33 -0.61 11.72
N GLU A 14 11.91 0.08 12.70
CA GLU A 14 11.52 1.44 13.09
C GLU A 14 11.68 2.43 11.94
N ARG A 15 12.77 2.30 11.19
CA ARG A 15 13.04 3.18 10.05
C ARG A 15 12.10 2.89 8.88
N VAL A 16 11.83 1.63 8.61
CA VAL A 16 10.89 1.23 7.56
C VAL A 16 9.49 1.71 7.94
N TYR A 17 9.07 1.48 9.17
CA TYR A 17 7.78 1.90 9.70
C TYR A 17 7.58 3.42 9.58
N GLU A 18 8.58 4.19 9.97
CA GLU A 18 8.53 5.65 9.90
C GLU A 18 8.23 6.14 8.48
N VAL A 19 8.83 5.52 7.48
CA VAL A 19 8.62 5.89 6.08
C VAL A 19 7.25 5.46 5.56
N VAL A 20 6.87 4.20 5.78
CA VAL A 20 5.61 3.67 5.22
C VAL A 20 4.37 4.26 5.90
N MET A 21 4.50 4.75 7.14
CA MET A 21 3.41 5.36 7.88
C MET A 21 3.40 6.89 7.80
N ASP A 22 4.28 7.48 7.02
CA ASP A 22 4.28 8.91 6.76
C ASP A 22 3.51 9.19 5.46
N PRO A 23 2.29 9.73 5.54
CA PRO A 23 1.48 9.96 4.35
C PRO A 23 2.09 10.98 3.40
N SER A 24 2.92 11.90 3.88
CA SER A 24 3.60 12.88 3.03
C SER A 24 4.66 12.24 2.14
N ARG A 25 5.07 11.02 2.45
CA ARG A 25 6.11 10.29 1.71
C ARG A 25 5.56 9.19 0.79
N LEU A 26 4.24 9.04 0.69
CA LEU A 26 3.63 8.03 -0.19
C LEU A 26 4.08 8.17 -1.64
N GLY A 27 4.22 9.39 -2.14
CA GLY A 27 4.68 9.64 -3.50
C GLY A 27 6.13 9.24 -3.76
N GLU A 28 6.92 9.04 -2.72
CA GLU A 28 8.32 8.66 -2.85
C GLU A 28 8.50 7.16 -3.11
N TRP A 29 7.55 6.33 -2.66
CA TRP A 29 7.71 4.89 -2.80
C TRP A 29 6.52 4.15 -3.42
N VAL A 30 5.28 4.59 -3.21
CA VAL A 30 4.09 3.94 -3.79
C VAL A 30 3.94 4.36 -5.24
N THR A 31 4.24 3.47 -6.17
CA THR A 31 4.28 3.78 -7.61
C THR A 31 2.94 4.21 -8.18
N ILE A 32 1.84 3.69 -7.64
CA ILE A 32 0.49 4.03 -8.11
C ILE A 32 -0.10 5.26 -7.41
N HIS A 33 0.62 5.83 -6.45
CA HIS A 33 0.17 7.04 -5.75
C HIS A 33 0.14 8.24 -6.68
N HIS A 34 -0.98 8.94 -6.73
CA HIS A 34 -1.10 10.18 -7.49
C HIS A 34 -1.06 11.39 -6.57
N ARG A 35 -1.99 11.47 -5.60
CA ARG A 35 -2.03 12.54 -4.61
C ARG A 35 -2.96 12.19 -3.44
N LEU A 36 -2.87 12.95 -2.36
CA LEU A 36 -3.82 12.91 -1.26
C LEU A 36 -4.83 14.04 -1.39
N GLU A 37 -6.05 13.83 -0.90
CA GLU A 37 -7.05 14.87 -0.80
C GLU A 37 -6.88 15.59 0.54
N GLY A 38 -6.77 16.92 0.49
CA GLY A 38 -6.62 17.74 1.69
C GLY A 38 -5.28 17.54 2.39
N SER A 39 -5.24 17.92 3.65
CA SER A 39 -4.04 17.75 4.49
C SER A 39 -4.17 16.48 5.30
N PRO A 40 -3.28 15.50 5.11
CA PRO A 40 -3.31 14.28 5.91
C PRO A 40 -2.90 14.60 7.36
N PRO A 41 -3.29 13.75 8.32
CA PRO A 41 -2.80 13.91 9.69
C PRO A 41 -1.29 13.75 9.75
N ASP A 42 -0.64 14.48 10.66
CA ASP A 42 0.82 14.40 10.83
C ASP A 42 1.26 13.01 11.27
N ARG A 43 0.40 12.33 12.01
CA ARG A 43 0.67 11.00 12.53
C ARG A 43 -0.51 10.08 12.27
N LEU A 44 -0.21 8.90 11.74
CA LEU A 44 -1.21 7.88 11.49
C LEU A 44 -1.29 6.91 12.66
N GLU A 45 -2.48 6.72 13.17
CA GLU A 45 -2.77 5.77 14.24
C GLU A 45 -4.03 4.99 13.90
N ARG A 46 -4.37 4.02 14.72
CA ARG A 46 -5.62 3.29 14.56
C ARG A 46 -6.80 4.27 14.54
N GLY A 47 -7.64 4.14 13.51
CA GLY A 47 -8.78 5.03 13.31
C GLY A 47 -8.48 6.23 12.41
N SER A 48 -7.22 6.52 12.11
CA SER A 48 -6.87 7.60 11.19
C SER A 48 -7.43 7.32 9.80
N LYS A 49 -7.88 8.40 9.14
CA LYS A 49 -8.47 8.32 7.80
C LYS A 49 -7.71 9.22 6.85
N LEU A 50 -7.58 8.76 5.62
CA LEU A 50 -7.07 9.60 4.54
C LEU A 50 -7.69 9.18 3.20
N THR A 51 -7.76 10.14 2.30
CA THR A 51 -8.27 9.91 0.96
C THR A 51 -7.13 10.03 -0.04
N GLN A 52 -6.95 8.99 -0.83
CA GLN A 52 -5.87 8.88 -1.78
C GLN A 52 -6.42 8.73 -3.20
N PHE A 53 -5.79 9.41 -4.14
CA PHE A 53 -6.01 9.19 -5.56
C PHE A 53 -4.88 8.30 -6.07
N LEU A 54 -5.28 7.19 -6.68
CA LEU A 54 -4.37 6.19 -7.26
C LEU A 54 -4.51 6.17 -8.76
N LYS A 55 -3.45 5.75 -9.44
CA LYS A 55 -3.47 5.49 -10.87
C LYS A 55 -2.99 4.07 -11.11
N LEU A 56 -3.86 3.22 -11.64
CA LEU A 56 -3.54 1.82 -11.92
C LEU A 56 -4.13 1.44 -13.28
N ALA A 57 -3.32 0.80 -14.12
CA ALA A 57 -3.73 0.36 -15.46
C ALA A 57 -4.35 1.50 -16.30
N GLY A 58 -3.80 2.72 -16.19
CA GLY A 58 -4.29 3.89 -16.92
C GLY A 58 -5.57 4.52 -16.36
N ARG A 59 -6.11 3.98 -15.28
CA ARG A 59 -7.33 4.50 -14.65
C ARG A 59 -7.03 5.14 -13.31
N ARG A 60 -7.75 6.20 -12.98
CA ARG A 60 -7.65 6.91 -11.70
C ARG A 60 -8.75 6.43 -10.76
N PHE A 61 -8.37 6.20 -9.49
CA PHE A 61 -9.29 5.75 -8.45
C PHE A 61 -9.14 6.64 -7.23
N LYS A 62 -10.26 6.95 -6.60
CA LYS A 62 -10.31 7.61 -5.31
C LYS A 62 -10.59 6.54 -4.26
N VAL A 63 -9.70 6.39 -3.29
CA VAL A 63 -9.86 5.42 -2.20
C VAL A 63 -9.83 6.16 -0.87
N ARG A 64 -10.82 5.86 -0.04
CA ARG A 64 -10.90 6.36 1.33
C ARG A 64 -10.39 5.29 2.27
N TRP A 65 -9.25 5.55 2.88
CA TRP A 65 -8.56 4.62 3.76
C TRP A 65 -8.85 4.87 5.22
N THR A 66 -8.92 3.81 6.00
CA THR A 66 -8.94 3.83 7.46
C THR A 66 -7.89 2.87 7.97
N VAL A 67 -7.06 3.31 8.90
CA VAL A 67 -6.13 2.42 9.61
C VAL A 67 -6.96 1.64 10.62
N VAL A 68 -7.11 0.34 10.40
CA VAL A 68 -7.94 -0.52 11.27
C VAL A 68 -7.12 -1.28 12.30
N GLU A 69 -5.83 -1.49 12.03
CA GLU A 69 -4.90 -2.08 12.96
C GLU A 69 -3.54 -1.40 12.82
N ASN A 70 -2.94 -1.07 13.95
CA ASN A 70 -1.59 -0.51 13.99
C ASN A 70 -0.85 -1.02 15.21
N ASP A 71 -0.03 -2.04 14.99
CA ASP A 71 0.95 -2.52 15.96
C ASP A 71 2.31 -2.02 15.45
N PRO A 72 2.83 -0.92 16.02
CA PRO A 72 4.01 -0.24 15.48
C PRO A 72 5.21 -1.16 15.28
N CYS A 73 5.82 -1.07 14.09
CA CYS A 73 6.99 -1.84 13.70
C CYS A 73 6.76 -3.35 13.59
N LYS A 74 5.50 -3.78 13.61
CA LYS A 74 5.14 -5.21 13.49
C LYS A 74 4.07 -5.44 12.43
N HIS A 75 2.92 -4.78 12.55
CA HIS A 75 1.79 -5.07 11.69
C HIS A 75 0.85 -3.88 11.55
N VAL A 76 0.49 -3.55 10.32
CA VAL A 76 -0.46 -2.47 10.02
C VAL A 76 -1.46 -2.97 8.99
N ILE A 77 -2.72 -2.66 9.20
CA ILE A 77 -3.78 -2.98 8.25
C ILE A 77 -4.56 -1.71 7.92
N TRP A 78 -4.75 -1.49 6.63
CA TRP A 78 -5.58 -0.42 6.09
C TRP A 78 -6.76 -1.05 5.37
N GLU A 79 -7.94 -0.50 5.59
CA GLU A 79 -9.12 -0.82 4.80
C GLU A 79 -9.55 0.40 4.02
N GLY A 80 -9.84 0.20 2.75
CA GLY A 80 -10.21 1.27 1.83
C GLY A 80 -11.53 1.01 1.14
N ARG A 81 -12.23 2.10 0.83
CA ARG A 81 -13.44 2.08 0.02
C ARG A 81 -13.23 2.93 -1.22
N GLY A 82 -13.43 2.32 -2.36
CA GLY A 82 -13.32 2.97 -3.65
C GLY A 82 -14.68 3.20 -4.32
N PRO A 83 -14.66 3.53 -5.61
CA PRO A 83 -15.91 3.77 -6.35
C PRO A 83 -16.74 2.49 -6.51
N VAL A 84 -18.07 2.67 -6.61
CA VAL A 84 -19.04 1.60 -6.90
C VAL A 84 -18.93 0.42 -5.94
N ALA A 85 -18.90 0.69 -4.63
CA ALA A 85 -18.81 -0.31 -3.58
C ALA A 85 -17.56 -1.22 -3.66
N SER A 86 -16.49 -0.75 -4.30
CA SER A 86 -15.22 -1.47 -4.29
C SER A 86 -14.53 -1.36 -2.93
N HIS A 87 -13.79 -2.41 -2.58
CA HIS A 87 -13.04 -2.48 -1.33
C HIS A 87 -11.58 -2.74 -1.63
N ALA A 88 -10.72 -2.21 -0.78
CA ALA A 88 -9.30 -2.49 -0.82
C ALA A 88 -8.79 -2.77 0.59
N ARG A 89 -7.76 -3.58 0.69
CA ARG A 89 -7.09 -3.86 1.94
C ARG A 89 -5.59 -3.87 1.69
N VAL A 90 -4.88 -3.15 2.52
CA VAL A 90 -3.42 -3.12 2.51
C VAL A 90 -2.94 -3.63 3.85
N GLU A 91 -1.92 -4.48 3.81
CA GLU A 91 -1.33 -5.04 5.01
C GLU A 91 0.19 -4.92 4.92
N TYR A 92 0.80 -4.38 5.96
CA TYR A 92 2.24 -4.30 6.13
C TYR A 92 2.66 -5.23 7.27
N GLY A 93 3.62 -6.11 7.00
CA GLY A 93 4.24 -6.94 8.01
C GLY A 93 5.73 -6.62 8.11
N PHE A 94 6.21 -6.45 9.33
CA PHE A 94 7.60 -6.13 9.61
C PHE A 94 8.19 -7.26 10.46
N THR A 95 9.19 -7.94 9.95
CA THR A 95 9.88 -8.98 10.70
C THR A 95 11.36 -8.61 10.80
N PRO A 96 11.85 -8.31 12.01
CA PRO A 96 13.27 -8.01 12.15
C PRO A 96 14.10 -9.26 11.86
N ASN A 97 15.26 -9.07 11.24
CA ASN A 97 16.21 -10.13 11.00
C ASN A 97 17.63 -9.61 11.27
N ARG A 98 18.63 -10.47 11.06
CA ARG A 98 20.01 -10.17 11.33
C ARG A 98 20.55 -8.92 10.63
N ASP A 99 20.11 -8.70 9.39
CA ASP A 99 20.62 -7.64 8.53
C ASP A 99 19.68 -6.43 8.40
N GLY A 100 18.50 -6.51 9.02
CA GLY A 100 17.52 -5.43 8.95
C GLY A 100 16.09 -5.89 9.13
N THR A 101 15.28 -5.76 8.09
CA THR A 101 13.86 -6.04 8.12
C THR A 101 13.42 -6.83 6.90
N SER A 102 12.63 -7.88 7.14
CA SER A 102 11.83 -8.50 6.09
C SER A 102 10.49 -7.79 6.07
N PHE A 103 10.22 -7.04 5.00
CA PHE A 103 9.00 -6.26 4.85
C PHE A 103 8.06 -6.95 3.87
N ARG A 104 6.87 -7.30 4.36
CA ARG A 104 5.81 -7.92 3.57
C ARG A 104 4.73 -6.89 3.27
N TYR A 105 4.38 -6.78 2.01
CA TYR A 105 3.34 -5.87 1.53
C TYR A 105 2.28 -6.67 0.79
N THR A 106 1.05 -6.58 1.28
CA THR A 106 -0.09 -7.28 0.69
C THR A 106 -1.12 -6.25 0.24
N ASN A 107 -1.54 -6.34 -1.01
CA ASN A 107 -2.65 -5.57 -1.56
C ASN A 107 -3.77 -6.51 -1.97
N GLU A 108 -4.95 -6.24 -1.47
CA GLU A 108 -6.14 -6.99 -1.81
C GLU A 108 -7.21 -6.03 -2.32
N TYR A 109 -7.72 -6.29 -3.52
CA TYR A 109 -8.73 -5.46 -4.16
C TYR A 109 -9.95 -6.29 -4.48
N ASP A 110 -11.12 -5.82 -4.05
CA ASP A 110 -12.40 -6.32 -4.44
C ASP A 110 -13.02 -5.31 -5.39
N LEU A 111 -12.76 -5.49 -6.68
CA LEU A 111 -13.27 -4.60 -7.71
C LEU A 111 -14.70 -5.01 -8.07
N PRO A 112 -15.66 -4.07 -8.06
CA PRO A 112 -17.02 -4.42 -8.34
C PRO A 112 -17.18 -4.80 -9.80
N GLY A 113 -17.86 -5.88 -9.99
CA GLY A 113 -18.55 -6.14 -11.20
C GLY A 113 -17.79 -6.85 -12.25
N ARG A 114 -18.61 -7.40 -13.03
CA ARG A 114 -18.38 -8.09 -14.29
C ARG A 114 -17.77 -7.15 -15.35
N ALA A 115 -17.62 -5.86 -15.04
CA ALA A 115 -17.15 -4.84 -15.98
C ALA A 115 -15.72 -5.06 -16.46
N LEU A 116 -14.91 -5.79 -15.69
CA LEU A 116 -13.53 -6.05 -16.04
C LEU A 116 -13.32 -7.46 -16.65
N GLY A 117 -14.32 -8.34 -16.61
CA GLY A 117 -14.21 -9.69 -17.16
C GLY A 117 -13.03 -10.48 -16.62
N ARG A 118 -12.98 -11.78 -16.87
CA ARG A 118 -11.89 -12.65 -16.39
C ARG A 118 -10.54 -12.32 -17.02
N LEU A 119 -10.53 -11.88 -18.28
CA LEU A 119 -9.29 -11.53 -18.99
C LEU A 119 -8.69 -10.23 -18.46
N ALA A 120 -9.53 -9.23 -18.22
CA ALA A 120 -9.10 -7.96 -17.64
C ALA A 120 -8.56 -8.17 -16.23
N GLY A 121 -9.13 -9.08 -15.42
CA GLY A 121 -8.67 -9.41 -14.10
C GLY A 121 -7.23 -9.92 -14.05
N ARG A 122 -6.84 -10.79 -15.00
CA ARG A 122 -5.46 -11.30 -15.09
C ARG A 122 -4.47 -10.20 -15.47
N THR A 123 -4.83 -9.35 -16.42
CA THR A 123 -4.00 -8.23 -16.84
C THR A 123 -3.80 -7.24 -15.70
N VAL A 124 -4.87 -6.89 -14.99
CA VAL A 124 -4.82 -5.99 -13.84
C VAL A 124 -3.97 -6.60 -12.72
N SER A 125 -4.08 -7.91 -12.46
CA SER A 125 -3.25 -8.59 -11.46
C SER A 125 -1.76 -8.52 -11.79
N ARG A 126 -1.40 -8.68 -13.06
CA ARG A 126 0.00 -8.58 -13.50
C ARG A 126 0.54 -7.16 -13.34
N ILE A 127 -0.27 -6.16 -13.70
CA ILE A 127 0.11 -4.76 -13.54
C ILE A 127 0.25 -4.44 -12.07
N ALA A 128 -0.70 -4.84 -11.24
CA ALA A 128 -0.67 -4.62 -9.80
C ALA A 128 0.57 -5.27 -9.16
N ALA A 129 0.91 -6.49 -9.56
CA ALA A 129 2.12 -7.18 -9.07
C ALA A 129 3.41 -6.43 -9.46
N ARG A 130 3.47 -5.96 -10.69
CA ARG A 130 4.61 -5.16 -11.18
C ARG A 130 4.75 -3.86 -10.40
N GLU A 131 3.63 -3.16 -10.19
CA GLU A 131 3.62 -1.91 -9.43
C GLU A 131 4.02 -2.15 -7.98
N LEU A 132 3.56 -3.24 -7.37
CA LEU A 132 3.94 -3.59 -6.01
C LEU A 132 5.44 -3.85 -5.91
N ASN A 133 6.01 -4.61 -6.86
CA ASN A 133 7.44 -4.85 -6.90
C ASN A 133 8.22 -3.54 -7.05
N GLY A 134 7.75 -2.64 -7.92
CA GLY A 134 8.36 -1.33 -8.11
C GLY A 134 8.32 -0.49 -6.83
N SER A 135 7.20 -0.50 -6.13
CA SER A 135 7.04 0.22 -4.86
C SER A 135 8.03 -0.31 -3.81
N LEU A 136 8.15 -1.63 -3.70
CA LEU A 136 9.09 -2.24 -2.75
C LEU A 136 10.54 -1.91 -3.07
N GLN A 137 10.92 -1.86 -4.33
CA GLN A 137 12.28 -1.47 -4.72
C GLN A 137 12.56 0.00 -4.40
N ARG A 138 11.59 0.88 -4.61
CA ARG A 138 11.71 2.29 -4.23
C ARG A 138 11.83 2.44 -2.72
N LEU A 139 11.02 1.73 -1.96
CA LEU A 139 11.07 1.75 -0.50
C LEU A 139 12.45 1.28 -0.02
N LYS A 140 12.94 0.19 -0.55
CA LYS A 140 14.26 -0.36 -0.21
C LYS A 140 15.36 0.69 -0.46
N SER A 141 15.37 1.31 -1.62
CA SER A 141 16.35 2.35 -1.95
C SER A 141 16.22 3.58 -1.04
N LEU A 142 15.01 3.92 -0.66
CA LEU A 142 14.72 5.10 0.14
C LEU A 142 15.21 4.98 1.58
N VAL A 143 15.12 3.79 2.17
CA VAL A 143 15.45 3.56 3.59
C VAL A 143 16.85 2.99 3.82
N GLU A 144 17.45 2.40 2.82
CA GLU A 144 18.84 1.95 2.87
C GLU A 144 19.77 3.12 2.58
#